data_310d09ada1c440daf954c754099ff1fc
#
_entry.id   310d09ada1c440daf954c754099ff1fc
#
_cell.length_a   1.000
_cell.length_b   1.000
_cell.length_c   1.000
_cell.angle_alpha   90.00
_cell.angle_beta   90.00
_cell.angle_gamma   90.00
#
_symmetry.space_group_name_H-M   'P 1'
#
loop_
_entity.id
_entity.type
_entity.pdbx_description
1 polymer ?
#
loop_
_entity_poly.entity_id
_entity_poly.type
_entity_poly.pdbx_seq_one_letter_code
_entity_poly.pdbx_strand_id
1 'polypeptide(L)'
;PCYLTAVKFDTNKINFYSNINQAIKDSDTLIFATPSPFLKQHLKKVKTSLKDKFIISAIKGIVPDENMLITDYFAEYYKVPTENIAVIGGPCHAEEIALERLSYITLACSDIEKVRTISPVFKNQYLKNSFCKDVTGIEYAAVLKNVYAIAAGICHGMKYGDNFQAVFISNAIEEMRNFVDAVHGLERDITDSVYLGDLLVTAYSRFSRNRTFGTMIGKGYSVKTAQLEMEMIAEGYYGTKCMREINEKYKVNMPILDAVYDILYEKKSPTTVIRQLTETFK
;
A
#
# COMPACT_ATOMS: atom_id res chain seq x y z
N PRO A 1 2.25 -21.46 0.27
CA PRO A 1 1.42 -20.47 0.98
C PRO A 1 -0.02 -20.98 1.09
N CYS A 2 -0.72 -20.73 2.21
CA CYS A 2 -2.07 -21.28 2.43
C CYS A 2 -3.11 -20.77 1.42
N TYR A 3 -2.91 -19.60 0.84
CA TYR A 3 -3.78 -19.01 -0.18
C TYR A 3 -3.22 -19.07 -1.63
N LEU A 4 -1.99 -19.56 -1.80
CA LEU A 4 -1.36 -19.78 -3.10
C LEU A 4 -0.91 -21.26 -3.21
N THR A 5 -1.85 -22.18 -3.12
CA THR A 5 -1.60 -23.61 -3.04
C THR A 5 -0.92 -24.21 -4.28
N ALA A 6 -1.06 -23.54 -5.43
CA ALA A 6 -0.41 -23.95 -6.69
C ALA A 6 1.09 -23.60 -6.73
N VAL A 7 1.56 -22.70 -5.86
CA VAL A 7 2.97 -22.28 -5.85
C VAL A 7 3.82 -23.28 -5.06
N LYS A 8 4.80 -23.87 -5.72
CA LYS A 8 5.81 -24.73 -5.09
C LYS A 8 7.17 -24.05 -5.14
N PHE A 9 7.87 -24.06 -4.02
CA PHE A 9 9.23 -23.55 -3.93
C PHE A 9 10.24 -24.67 -4.20
N ASP A 10 11.27 -24.37 -4.98
CA ASP A 10 12.44 -25.24 -5.13
C ASP A 10 13.36 -25.05 -3.92
N THR A 11 13.25 -26.00 -2.97
CA THR A 11 14.03 -25.97 -1.72
C THR A 11 15.53 -26.08 -1.91
N ASN A 12 15.99 -26.47 -3.10
CA ASN A 12 17.42 -26.48 -3.43
C ASN A 12 17.97 -25.09 -3.76
N LYS A 13 17.07 -24.14 -4.05
CA LYS A 13 17.40 -22.75 -4.42
C LYS A 13 17.05 -21.73 -3.34
N ILE A 14 16.41 -22.15 -2.26
CA ILE A 14 15.90 -21.28 -1.22
C ILE A 14 16.36 -21.75 0.14
N ASN A 15 17.00 -20.88 0.89
CA ASN A 15 17.33 -21.09 2.29
C ASN A 15 16.22 -20.50 3.17
N PHE A 16 15.71 -21.30 4.11
CA PHE A 16 14.69 -20.86 5.07
C PHE A 16 15.34 -20.59 6.43
N TYR A 17 15.15 -19.39 6.95
CA TYR A 17 15.69 -18.97 8.24
C TYR A 17 14.55 -18.70 9.22
N SER A 18 14.66 -19.20 10.44
CA SER A 18 13.85 -18.81 11.58
C SER A 18 14.43 -17.63 12.35
N ASN A 19 15.73 -17.35 12.15
CA ASN A 19 16.46 -16.24 12.76
C ASN A 19 16.71 -15.14 11.75
N ILE A 20 16.04 -14.01 11.93
CA ILE A 20 16.16 -12.83 11.05
C ILE A 20 17.61 -12.32 10.95
N ASN A 21 18.39 -12.41 12.03
CA ASN A 21 19.78 -11.92 12.03
C ASN A 21 20.69 -12.78 11.15
N GLN A 22 20.43 -14.07 11.05
CA GLN A 22 21.17 -14.93 10.13
C GLN A 22 20.81 -14.62 8.68
N ALA A 23 19.52 -14.46 8.36
CA ALA A 23 19.09 -14.05 7.03
C ALA A 23 19.73 -12.71 6.61
N ILE A 24 19.78 -11.73 7.52
CA ILE A 24 20.43 -10.44 7.26
C ILE A 24 21.92 -10.57 6.99
N LYS A 25 22.64 -11.43 7.73
CA LYS A 25 24.08 -11.64 7.53
C LYS A 25 24.38 -12.26 6.16
N ASP A 26 23.53 -13.18 5.73
CA ASP A 26 23.73 -13.96 4.50
C ASP A 26 23.18 -13.26 3.24
N SER A 27 22.68 -12.03 3.36
CA SER A 27 22.03 -11.30 2.26
C SER A 27 22.54 -9.87 2.17
N ASP A 28 22.82 -9.38 0.97
CA ASP A 28 23.18 -7.98 0.70
C ASP A 28 21.93 -7.12 0.43
N THR A 29 20.90 -7.74 -0.16
CA THR A 29 19.60 -7.12 -0.44
C THR A 29 18.51 -7.76 0.42
N LEU A 30 17.71 -6.92 1.07
CA LEU A 30 16.64 -7.35 1.96
C LEU A 30 15.29 -6.82 1.46
N ILE A 31 14.33 -7.72 1.23
CA ILE A 31 12.97 -7.34 0.86
C ILE A 31 12.06 -7.47 2.08
N PHE A 32 11.46 -6.36 2.51
CA PHE A 32 10.49 -6.35 3.59
C PHE A 32 9.07 -6.39 3.03
N ALA A 33 8.33 -7.44 3.37
CA ALA A 33 6.98 -7.72 2.86
C ALA A 33 5.98 -8.11 3.96
N THR A 34 6.24 -7.72 5.20
CA THR A 34 5.32 -7.90 6.32
C THR A 34 4.25 -6.79 6.33
N PRO A 35 3.02 -7.03 6.80
CA PRO A 35 2.06 -5.95 6.98
C PRO A 35 2.58 -4.86 7.94
N SER A 36 2.35 -3.59 7.61
CA SER A 36 2.93 -2.44 8.32
C SER A 36 2.69 -2.43 9.83
N PRO A 37 1.53 -2.86 10.38
CA PRO A 37 1.31 -2.89 11.84
C PRO A 37 2.24 -3.83 12.59
N PHE A 38 2.82 -4.82 11.93
CA PHE A 38 3.71 -5.82 12.55
C PHE A 38 5.19 -5.54 12.36
N LEU A 39 5.55 -4.57 11.52
CA LEU A 39 6.93 -4.27 11.17
C LEU A 39 7.80 -4.03 12.42
N LYS A 40 7.38 -3.15 13.31
CA LYS A 40 8.11 -2.84 14.55
C LYS A 40 8.37 -4.07 15.42
N GLN A 41 7.36 -4.94 15.55
CA GLN A 41 7.49 -6.16 16.34
C GLN A 41 8.56 -7.10 15.76
N HIS A 42 8.62 -7.21 14.43
CA HIS A 42 9.64 -8.00 13.76
C HIS A 42 11.02 -7.36 13.86
N LEU A 43 11.11 -6.05 13.67
CA LEU A 43 12.37 -5.31 13.72
C LEU A 43 12.98 -5.26 15.13
N LYS A 44 12.20 -5.37 16.21
CA LYS A 44 12.73 -5.51 17.59
C LYS A 44 13.68 -6.72 17.74
N LYS A 45 13.58 -7.72 16.89
CA LYS A 45 14.43 -8.93 16.90
C LYS A 45 15.74 -8.72 16.14
N VAL A 46 15.87 -7.64 15.37
CA VAL A 46 17.06 -7.32 14.56
C VAL A 46 18.14 -6.77 15.47
N LYS A 47 19.28 -7.48 15.50
CA LYS A 47 20.51 -7.09 16.20
C LYS A 47 21.68 -6.83 15.26
N THR A 48 21.56 -7.29 14.01
CA THR A 48 22.53 -7.11 12.95
C THR A 48 22.34 -5.75 12.30
N SER A 49 23.41 -5.02 12.01
CA SER A 49 23.34 -3.73 11.32
C SER A 49 22.68 -3.87 9.95
N LEU A 50 21.80 -2.93 9.62
CA LEU A 50 21.17 -2.79 8.30
C LEU A 50 21.85 -1.70 7.46
N LYS A 51 22.76 -0.92 8.03
CA LYS A 51 23.36 0.28 7.43
C LYS A 51 23.94 0.06 6.03
N ASP A 52 24.58 -1.07 5.83
CA ASP A 52 25.27 -1.39 4.58
C ASP A 52 24.42 -2.29 3.65
N LYS A 53 23.16 -2.51 3.98
CA LYS A 53 22.23 -3.34 3.20
C LYS A 53 21.45 -2.49 2.21
N PHE A 54 21.12 -3.10 1.05
CA PHE A 54 20.13 -2.53 0.16
C PHE A 54 18.74 -3.02 0.57
N ILE A 55 17.86 -2.11 0.94
CA ILE A 55 16.51 -2.42 1.43
C ILE A 55 15.49 -2.14 0.34
N ILE A 56 14.58 -3.08 0.13
CA ILE A 56 13.43 -2.92 -0.74
C ILE A 56 12.17 -3.12 0.09
N SER A 57 11.36 -2.08 0.21
CA SER A 57 10.05 -2.17 0.86
C SER A 57 8.98 -2.59 -0.15
N ALA A 58 8.31 -3.71 0.12
CA ALA A 58 7.07 -4.10 -0.54
C ALA A 58 5.84 -3.83 0.36
N ILE A 59 6.04 -3.13 1.47
CA ILE A 59 5.01 -2.80 2.46
C ILE A 59 4.18 -1.64 1.92
N LYS A 60 2.86 -1.77 2.00
CA LYS A 60 1.90 -0.77 1.52
C LYS A 60 1.14 -0.13 2.68
N GLY A 61 1.90 0.46 3.60
CA GLY A 61 1.37 1.03 4.83
C GLY A 61 2.34 2.05 5.45
N ILE A 62 1.96 2.55 6.61
CA ILE A 62 2.71 3.49 7.43
C ILE A 62 3.08 2.80 8.73
N VAL A 63 4.22 3.12 9.32
CA VAL A 63 4.59 2.65 10.67
C VAL A 63 3.64 3.31 11.67
N PRO A 64 2.76 2.52 12.33
CA PRO A 64 1.83 3.07 13.33
C PRO A 64 2.57 3.69 14.50
N ASP A 65 1.92 4.62 15.19
CA ASP A 65 2.41 5.40 16.32
C ASP A 65 3.44 6.48 15.94
N GLU A 66 4.43 6.17 15.10
CA GLU A 66 5.37 7.16 14.56
C GLU A 66 4.79 7.97 13.40
N ASN A 67 3.75 7.46 12.72
CA ASN A 67 3.19 8.03 11.50
C ASN A 67 4.26 8.30 10.43
N MET A 68 5.22 7.39 10.31
CA MET A 68 6.35 7.50 9.39
C MET A 68 6.19 6.56 8.20
N LEU A 69 6.66 6.99 7.05
CA LEU A 69 6.86 6.09 5.91
C LEU A 69 7.85 4.99 6.29
N ILE A 70 7.73 3.83 5.64
CA ILE A 70 8.61 2.69 5.92
C ILE A 70 10.05 3.03 5.59
N THR A 71 10.29 3.76 4.49
CA THR A 71 11.62 4.18 4.08
C THR A 71 12.24 5.15 5.06
N ASP A 72 11.49 6.13 5.55
CA ASP A 72 11.95 7.08 6.56
C ASP A 72 12.28 6.37 7.87
N TYR A 73 11.48 5.38 8.26
CA TYR A 73 11.74 4.57 9.45
C TYR A 73 13.06 3.80 9.38
N PHE A 74 13.38 3.19 8.22
CA PHE A 74 14.68 2.54 8.04
C PHE A 74 15.84 3.55 8.01
N ALA A 75 15.66 4.70 7.39
CA ALA A 75 16.70 5.74 7.35
C ALA A 75 16.97 6.30 8.76
N GLU A 76 15.91 6.62 9.51
CA GLU A 76 16.05 7.28 10.81
C GLU A 76 16.51 6.32 11.91
N TYR A 77 15.87 5.16 12.06
CA TYR A 77 16.11 4.26 13.18
C TYR A 77 17.23 3.25 12.91
N TYR A 78 17.43 2.84 11.66
CA TYR A 78 18.46 1.84 11.28
C TYR A 78 19.63 2.44 10.54
N LYS A 79 19.62 3.76 10.32
CA LYS A 79 20.70 4.53 9.69
C LYS A 79 21.07 4.00 8.28
N VAL A 80 20.10 3.47 7.58
CA VAL A 80 20.25 3.05 6.19
C VAL A 80 20.29 4.30 5.30
N PRO A 81 21.30 4.51 4.46
CA PRO A 81 21.31 5.64 3.53
C PRO A 81 20.09 5.61 2.59
N THR A 82 19.47 6.76 2.34
CA THR A 82 18.24 6.82 1.53
C THR A 82 18.42 6.29 0.10
N GLU A 83 19.62 6.44 -0.46
CA GLU A 83 20.01 5.85 -1.75
C GLU A 83 20.13 4.32 -1.72
N ASN A 84 20.10 3.71 -0.55
CA ASN A 84 20.06 2.25 -0.34
C ASN A 84 18.66 1.73 0.01
N ILE A 85 17.64 2.58 -0.10
CA ILE A 85 16.26 2.19 0.19
C ILE A 85 15.41 2.37 -1.06
N ALA A 86 14.74 1.30 -1.46
CA ALA A 86 13.82 1.28 -2.59
C ALA A 86 12.42 0.83 -2.15
N VAL A 87 11.42 1.15 -2.95
CA VAL A 87 10.04 0.66 -2.78
C VAL A 87 9.56 -0.02 -4.04
N ILE A 88 8.68 -1.02 -3.87
CA ILE A 88 7.93 -1.66 -4.95
C ILE A 88 6.50 -1.13 -4.92
N GLY A 89 6.08 -0.50 -6.03
CA GLY A 89 4.71 -0.05 -6.26
C GLY A 89 4.10 -0.65 -7.52
N GLY A 90 2.84 -0.28 -7.80
CA GLY A 90 2.14 -0.61 -9.03
C GLY A 90 1.10 -1.72 -8.91
N PRO A 91 0.29 -1.91 -9.98
CA PRO A 91 -0.83 -2.84 -10.03
C PRO A 91 -0.34 -4.30 -10.09
N CYS A 92 -0.25 -4.93 -8.91
CA CYS A 92 0.41 -6.22 -8.78
C CYS A 92 -0.20 -7.05 -7.64
N HIS A 93 -1.29 -7.75 -7.93
CA HIS A 93 -1.84 -8.73 -7.00
C HIS A 93 -1.06 -10.05 -7.07
N ALA A 94 -0.64 -10.56 -5.90
CA ALA A 94 0.15 -11.79 -5.80
C ALA A 94 -0.56 -13.00 -6.42
N GLU A 95 -1.88 -13.05 -6.32
CA GLU A 95 -2.73 -14.08 -6.90
C GLU A 95 -2.63 -14.10 -8.43
N GLU A 96 -2.60 -12.94 -9.07
CA GLU A 96 -2.48 -12.84 -10.52
C GLU A 96 -1.06 -13.19 -11.01
N ILE A 97 -0.04 -12.79 -10.26
CA ILE A 97 1.35 -13.20 -10.56
C ILE A 97 1.51 -14.71 -10.42
N ALA A 98 0.93 -15.32 -9.39
CA ALA A 98 0.97 -16.76 -9.21
C ALA A 98 0.25 -17.53 -10.33
N LEU A 99 -0.70 -16.89 -11.01
CA LEU A 99 -1.39 -17.37 -12.21
C LEU A 99 -0.69 -16.96 -13.52
N GLU A 100 0.53 -16.45 -13.45
CA GLU A 100 1.34 -15.99 -14.58
C GLU A 100 0.63 -14.93 -15.45
N ARG A 101 -0.21 -14.07 -14.82
CA ARG A 101 -0.86 -12.96 -15.50
C ARG A 101 0.12 -11.79 -15.65
N LEU A 102 0.12 -11.17 -16.85
CA LEU A 102 0.99 -10.05 -17.12
C LEU A 102 0.73 -8.90 -16.11
N SER A 103 1.76 -8.59 -15.35
CA SER A 103 1.73 -7.59 -14.30
C SER A 103 2.88 -6.60 -14.45
N TYR A 104 2.70 -5.41 -13.91
CA TYR A 104 3.69 -4.34 -13.95
C TYR A 104 4.01 -3.88 -12.54
N ILE A 105 5.30 -3.74 -12.25
CA ILE A 105 5.78 -3.13 -11.00
C ILE A 105 6.66 -1.94 -11.30
N THR A 106 6.64 -0.97 -10.41
CA THR A 106 7.56 0.16 -10.40
C THR A 106 8.51 0.00 -9.22
N LEU A 107 9.81 0.05 -9.52
CA LEU A 107 10.86 0.10 -8.53
C LEU A 107 11.27 1.56 -8.36
N ALA A 108 11.04 2.14 -7.20
CA ALA A 108 11.41 3.51 -6.90
C ALA A 108 12.57 3.57 -5.92
N CYS A 109 13.56 4.41 -6.27
CA CYS A 109 14.73 4.68 -5.44
C CYS A 109 15.30 6.05 -5.82
N SER A 110 15.87 6.79 -4.87
CA SER A 110 16.56 8.05 -5.16
C SER A 110 17.75 7.83 -6.10
N ASP A 111 18.45 6.68 -5.96
CA ASP A 111 19.48 6.21 -6.90
C ASP A 111 18.87 5.13 -7.82
N ILE A 112 18.47 5.55 -9.03
CA ILE A 112 17.85 4.66 -10.04
C ILE A 112 18.80 3.56 -10.51
N GLU A 113 20.09 3.80 -10.57
CA GLU A 113 21.03 2.82 -11.09
C GLU A 113 21.12 1.59 -10.16
N LYS A 114 20.94 1.77 -8.85
CA LYS A 114 20.87 0.65 -7.90
C LYS A 114 19.67 -0.27 -8.18
N VAL A 115 18.50 0.30 -8.41
CA VAL A 115 17.30 -0.53 -8.72
C VAL A 115 17.37 -1.12 -10.13
N ARG A 116 18.03 -0.47 -11.10
CA ARG A 116 18.29 -1.05 -12.42
C ARG A 116 19.15 -2.30 -12.32
N THR A 117 20.19 -2.28 -11.48
CA THR A 117 21.08 -3.41 -11.25
C THR A 117 20.35 -4.63 -10.68
N ILE A 118 19.40 -4.41 -9.77
CA ILE A 118 18.64 -5.51 -9.15
C ILE A 118 17.39 -5.92 -9.94
N SER A 119 16.92 -5.09 -10.84
CA SER A 119 15.65 -5.29 -11.56
C SER A 119 15.53 -6.62 -12.31
N PRO A 120 16.62 -7.25 -12.84
CA PRO A 120 16.52 -8.56 -13.46
C PRO A 120 15.93 -9.65 -12.56
N VAL A 121 16.08 -9.53 -11.23
CA VAL A 121 15.50 -10.46 -10.24
C VAL A 121 13.97 -10.44 -10.29
N PHE A 122 13.37 -9.30 -10.65
CA PHE A 122 11.92 -9.11 -10.71
C PHE A 122 11.35 -9.23 -12.12
N LYS A 123 12.18 -9.41 -13.16
CA LYS A 123 11.73 -9.41 -14.55
C LYS A 123 11.58 -10.84 -15.09
N ASN A 124 10.43 -11.13 -15.68
CA ASN A 124 10.17 -12.38 -16.41
C ASN A 124 9.14 -12.16 -17.53
N GLN A 125 8.56 -13.24 -18.07
CA GLN A 125 7.59 -13.16 -19.18
C GLN A 125 6.29 -12.44 -18.80
N TYR A 126 5.85 -12.58 -17.55
CA TYR A 126 4.61 -12.03 -17.01
C TYR A 126 4.80 -10.93 -15.96
N LEU A 127 6.04 -10.51 -15.67
CA LEU A 127 6.33 -9.40 -14.78
C LEU A 127 7.27 -8.40 -15.45
N LYS A 128 6.81 -7.17 -15.64
CA LYS A 128 7.55 -6.06 -16.25
C LYS A 128 7.89 -5.03 -15.18
N ASN A 129 9.03 -4.35 -15.35
CA ASN A 129 9.52 -3.36 -14.41
C ASN A 129 9.59 -1.97 -15.07
N SER A 130 9.19 -0.95 -14.33
CA SER A 130 9.49 0.46 -14.56
C SER A 130 10.27 1.05 -13.38
N PHE A 131 10.81 2.25 -13.56
CA PHE A 131 11.67 2.90 -12.57
C PHE A 131 11.22 4.31 -12.32
N CYS A 132 11.32 4.76 -11.05
CA CYS A 132 10.92 6.08 -10.63
C CYS A 132 11.85 6.59 -9.51
N LYS A 133 11.95 7.93 -9.33
CA LYS A 133 12.65 8.54 -8.19
C LYS A 133 11.71 8.92 -7.05
N ASP A 134 10.40 8.91 -7.28
CA ASP A 134 9.41 9.37 -6.31
C ASP A 134 9.08 8.32 -5.25
N VAL A 135 10.06 8.01 -4.40
CA VAL A 135 9.90 7.05 -3.30
C VAL A 135 8.76 7.48 -2.36
N THR A 136 8.81 8.71 -1.89
CA THR A 136 7.83 9.28 -0.95
C THR A 136 6.42 9.28 -1.53
N GLY A 137 6.26 9.75 -2.78
CA GLY A 137 4.95 9.80 -3.43
C GLY A 137 4.34 8.43 -3.64
N ILE A 138 5.15 7.44 -4.03
CA ILE A 138 4.68 6.06 -4.22
C ILE A 138 4.28 5.42 -2.89
N GLU A 139 5.01 5.65 -1.80
CA GLU A 139 4.61 5.11 -0.49
C GLU A 139 3.28 5.70 -0.02
N TYR A 140 3.11 7.03 -0.07
CA TYR A 140 1.82 7.66 0.29
C TYR A 140 0.68 7.21 -0.63
N ALA A 141 0.92 7.15 -1.93
CA ALA A 141 -0.08 6.66 -2.88
C ALA A 141 -0.51 5.20 -2.57
N ALA A 142 0.44 4.35 -2.20
CA ALA A 142 0.17 2.96 -1.82
C ALA A 142 -0.67 2.84 -0.54
N VAL A 143 -0.58 3.80 0.39
CA VAL A 143 -1.46 3.88 1.56
C VAL A 143 -2.84 4.39 1.17
N LEU A 144 -2.89 5.53 0.45
CA LEU A 144 -4.12 6.20 0.07
C LEU A 144 -5.01 5.31 -0.82
N LYS A 145 -4.44 4.58 -1.79
CA LYS A 145 -5.23 3.65 -2.60
C LYS A 145 -5.97 2.61 -1.75
N ASN A 146 -5.36 2.16 -0.65
CA ASN A 146 -5.99 1.20 0.26
C ASN A 146 -7.16 1.83 1.02
N VAL A 147 -7.04 3.09 1.42
CA VAL A 147 -8.12 3.88 2.02
C VAL A 147 -9.26 4.05 1.00
N TYR A 148 -8.93 4.47 -0.22
CA TYR A 148 -9.93 4.66 -1.28
C TYR A 148 -10.59 3.35 -1.71
N ALA A 149 -9.87 2.23 -1.66
CA ALA A 149 -10.48 0.93 -1.90
C ALA A 149 -11.51 0.53 -0.82
N ILE A 150 -11.32 0.95 0.43
CA ILE A 150 -12.36 0.79 1.47
C ILE A 150 -13.60 1.62 1.10
N ALA A 151 -13.43 2.89 0.73
CA ALA A 151 -14.55 3.75 0.32
C ALA A 151 -15.28 3.18 -0.91
N ALA A 152 -14.54 2.77 -1.95
CA ALA A 152 -15.11 2.10 -3.12
C ALA A 152 -15.89 0.84 -2.74
N GLY A 153 -15.37 0.06 -1.80
CA GLY A 153 -16.04 -1.11 -1.25
C GLY A 153 -17.33 -0.75 -0.51
N ILE A 154 -17.33 0.29 0.32
CA ILE A 154 -18.53 0.76 1.03
C ILE A 154 -19.60 1.15 0.02
N CYS A 155 -19.26 1.96 -0.98
CA CYS A 155 -20.17 2.37 -2.04
C CYS A 155 -20.73 1.17 -2.81
N HIS A 156 -19.88 0.19 -3.14
CA HIS A 156 -20.31 -1.05 -3.79
C HIS A 156 -21.27 -1.86 -2.91
N GLY A 157 -20.99 -1.99 -1.61
CA GLY A 157 -21.86 -2.67 -0.65
C GLY A 157 -23.23 -2.00 -0.51
N MET A 158 -23.28 -0.67 -0.65
CA MET A 158 -24.49 0.15 -0.69
C MET A 158 -25.18 0.17 -2.07
N LYS A 159 -24.69 -0.61 -3.05
CA LYS A 159 -25.25 -0.73 -4.39
C LYS A 159 -25.13 0.53 -5.27
N TYR A 160 -24.13 1.39 -5.03
CA TYR A 160 -23.77 2.41 -6.00
C TYR A 160 -23.21 1.72 -7.25
N GLY A 161 -23.67 2.17 -8.43
CA GLY A 161 -23.33 1.57 -9.72
C GLY A 161 -21.99 2.04 -10.30
N ASP A 162 -21.63 1.50 -11.47
CA ASP A 162 -20.34 1.74 -12.12
C ASP A 162 -20.13 3.19 -12.54
N ASN A 163 -21.20 3.92 -12.91
CA ASN A 163 -21.12 5.35 -13.21
C ASN A 163 -20.60 6.14 -12.00
N PHE A 164 -21.13 5.85 -10.81
CA PHE A 164 -20.65 6.47 -9.59
C PHE A 164 -19.21 6.07 -9.28
N GLN A 165 -18.85 4.79 -9.46
CA GLN A 165 -17.48 4.31 -9.23
C GLN A 165 -16.47 5.05 -10.13
N ALA A 166 -16.83 5.36 -11.38
CA ALA A 166 -15.96 6.14 -12.28
C ALA A 166 -15.73 7.57 -11.76
N VAL A 167 -16.79 8.25 -11.31
CA VAL A 167 -16.70 9.58 -10.68
C VAL A 167 -15.88 9.51 -9.38
N PHE A 168 -16.12 8.48 -8.56
CA PHE A 168 -15.36 8.25 -7.33
C PHE A 168 -13.85 8.14 -7.61
N ILE A 169 -13.43 7.34 -8.58
CA ILE A 169 -12.01 7.19 -8.92
C ILE A 169 -11.39 8.50 -9.41
N SER A 170 -12.13 9.29 -10.20
CA SER A 170 -11.66 10.60 -10.67
C SER A 170 -11.38 11.56 -9.50
N ASN A 171 -12.26 11.58 -8.50
CA ASN A 171 -12.05 12.39 -7.29
C ASN A 171 -10.96 11.80 -6.38
N ALA A 172 -10.85 10.48 -6.28
CA ALA A 172 -9.83 9.80 -5.47
C ALA A 172 -8.40 10.06 -6.00
N ILE A 173 -8.19 10.02 -7.32
CA ILE A 173 -6.88 10.30 -7.90
C ILE A 173 -6.52 11.80 -7.79
N GLU A 174 -7.50 12.70 -7.86
CA GLU A 174 -7.29 14.13 -7.63
C GLU A 174 -6.90 14.40 -6.16
N GLU A 175 -7.61 13.79 -5.20
CA GLU A 175 -7.30 13.87 -3.77
C GLU A 175 -5.89 13.34 -3.48
N MET A 176 -5.54 12.17 -4.05
CA MET A 176 -4.20 11.59 -3.95
C MET A 176 -3.14 12.56 -4.45
N ARG A 177 -3.31 13.11 -5.66
CA ARG A 177 -2.38 14.07 -6.27
C ARG A 177 -2.17 15.26 -5.35
N ASN A 178 -3.26 15.90 -4.91
CA ASN A 178 -3.20 17.09 -4.07
C ASN A 178 -2.42 16.85 -2.78
N PHE A 179 -2.62 15.69 -2.16
CA PHE A 179 -1.89 15.32 -0.95
C PHE A 179 -0.40 15.07 -1.23
N VAL A 180 -0.10 14.23 -2.21
CA VAL A 180 1.30 13.87 -2.51
C VAL A 180 2.10 15.09 -2.97
N ASP A 181 1.51 16.00 -3.75
CA ASP A 181 2.15 17.26 -4.17
C ASP A 181 2.40 18.21 -2.99
N ALA A 182 1.50 18.25 -2.02
CA ALA A 182 1.68 19.06 -0.81
C ALA A 182 2.78 18.53 0.12
N VAL A 183 2.95 17.19 0.17
CA VAL A 183 3.97 16.56 1.02
C VAL A 183 5.34 16.56 0.37
N HIS A 184 5.40 16.30 -0.93
CA HIS A 184 6.63 16.15 -1.70
C HIS A 184 6.44 16.73 -3.10
N GLY A 185 6.82 17.97 -3.26
CA GLY A 185 6.68 18.76 -4.49
C GLY A 185 7.62 18.29 -5.62
N LEU A 186 7.47 17.06 -6.06
CA LEU A 186 8.15 16.50 -7.22
C LEU A 186 7.20 16.48 -8.42
N GLU A 187 7.71 16.83 -9.60
CA GLU A 187 6.95 16.66 -10.85
C GLU A 187 6.68 15.16 -11.09
N ARG A 188 5.40 14.80 -11.18
CA ARG A 188 4.96 13.41 -11.40
C ARG A 188 3.78 13.35 -12.34
N ASP A 189 3.71 12.30 -13.12
CA ASP A 189 2.49 11.95 -13.84
C ASP A 189 1.61 11.07 -12.94
N ILE A 190 0.58 11.66 -12.35
CA ILE A 190 -0.36 10.93 -11.47
C ILE A 190 -1.15 9.85 -12.23
N THR A 191 -1.15 9.88 -13.57
CA THR A 191 -1.80 8.87 -14.41
C THR A 191 -0.94 7.64 -14.65
N ASP A 192 0.33 7.66 -14.25
CA ASP A 192 1.20 6.49 -14.32
C ASP A 192 0.61 5.28 -13.58
N SER A 193 0.99 4.10 -14.06
CA SER A 193 0.47 2.83 -13.55
C SER A 193 0.71 2.63 -12.04
N VAL A 194 1.77 3.22 -11.50
CA VAL A 194 2.10 3.13 -10.07
C VAL A 194 1.15 3.93 -9.17
N TYR A 195 0.47 4.93 -9.72
CA TYR A 195 -0.55 5.73 -9.02
C TYR A 195 -1.96 5.33 -9.46
N LEU A 196 -2.41 5.81 -10.63
CA LEU A 196 -3.76 5.55 -11.13
C LEU A 196 -4.01 4.07 -11.38
N GLY A 197 -3.06 3.35 -12.00
CA GLY A 197 -3.22 1.92 -12.27
C GLY A 197 -3.35 1.09 -11.00
N ASP A 198 -2.54 1.39 -9.98
CA ASP A 198 -2.58 0.70 -8.69
C ASP A 198 -3.85 1.06 -7.89
N LEU A 199 -4.35 2.29 -7.99
CA LEU A 199 -5.64 2.68 -7.45
C LEU A 199 -6.78 1.91 -8.12
N LEU A 200 -6.82 1.88 -9.45
CA LEU A 200 -7.85 1.20 -10.23
C LEU A 200 -7.93 -0.29 -9.86
N VAL A 201 -6.81 -1.01 -9.93
CA VAL A 201 -6.82 -2.44 -9.62
C VAL A 201 -7.23 -2.69 -8.18
N THR A 202 -6.84 -1.84 -7.22
CA THR A 202 -7.18 -2.00 -5.81
C THR A 202 -8.66 -1.71 -5.53
N ALA A 203 -9.25 -0.74 -6.23
CA ALA A 203 -10.65 -0.35 -6.06
C ALA A 203 -11.65 -1.30 -6.76
N TYR A 204 -11.24 -1.96 -7.86
CA TYR A 204 -12.14 -2.82 -8.64
C TYR A 204 -11.91 -4.32 -8.43
N SER A 205 -10.69 -4.75 -8.11
CA SER A 205 -10.37 -6.18 -8.00
C SER A 205 -11.12 -6.86 -6.86
N ARG A 206 -11.62 -8.07 -7.13
CA ARG A 206 -12.15 -8.99 -6.12
C ARG A 206 -11.09 -9.50 -5.14
N PHE A 207 -9.82 -9.43 -5.49
CA PHE A 207 -8.70 -9.80 -4.63
C PHE A 207 -8.33 -8.70 -3.63
N SER A 208 -8.91 -7.50 -3.76
CA SER A 208 -8.63 -6.39 -2.85
C SER A 208 -9.30 -6.60 -1.50
N ARG A 209 -8.48 -6.89 -0.50
CA ARG A 209 -8.92 -7.04 0.90
C ARG A 209 -9.59 -5.77 1.43
N ASN A 210 -9.05 -4.61 1.09
CA ASN A 210 -9.60 -3.32 1.49
C ASN A 210 -11.00 -3.10 0.89
N ARG A 211 -11.17 -3.40 -0.41
CA ARG A 211 -12.47 -3.34 -1.06
C ARG A 211 -13.48 -4.32 -0.42
N THR A 212 -13.07 -5.55 -0.13
CA THR A 212 -13.90 -6.56 0.53
C THR A 212 -14.34 -6.09 1.91
N PHE A 213 -13.41 -5.55 2.71
CA PHE A 213 -13.69 -4.97 4.02
C PHE A 213 -14.72 -3.83 3.94
N GLY A 214 -14.51 -2.88 3.02
CA GLY A 214 -15.47 -1.80 2.77
C GLY A 214 -16.83 -2.32 2.32
N THR A 215 -16.88 -3.36 1.47
CA THR A 215 -18.14 -3.96 0.99
C THR A 215 -18.97 -4.55 2.13
N MET A 216 -18.31 -5.20 3.10
CA MET A 216 -19.00 -5.70 4.30
C MET A 216 -19.62 -4.55 5.09
N ILE A 217 -18.87 -3.47 5.31
CA ILE A 217 -19.37 -2.28 6.02
C ILE A 217 -20.56 -1.65 5.27
N GLY A 218 -20.45 -1.49 3.96
CA GLY A 218 -21.54 -0.98 3.12
C GLY A 218 -22.80 -1.86 3.11
N LYS A 219 -22.66 -3.15 3.39
CA LYS A 219 -23.76 -4.12 3.59
C LYS A 219 -24.33 -4.09 5.02
N GLY A 220 -23.81 -3.26 5.92
CA GLY A 220 -24.31 -3.11 7.28
C GLY A 220 -23.55 -3.89 8.35
N TYR A 221 -22.42 -4.54 8.03
CA TYR A 221 -21.57 -5.14 9.05
C TYR A 221 -20.93 -4.04 9.92
N SER A 222 -20.81 -4.28 11.21
CA SER A 222 -19.99 -3.42 12.05
C SER A 222 -18.51 -3.55 11.65
N VAL A 223 -17.71 -2.50 11.89
CA VAL A 223 -16.27 -2.52 11.64
C VAL A 223 -15.60 -3.72 12.32
N LYS A 224 -15.97 -3.97 13.58
CA LYS A 224 -15.43 -5.10 14.36
C LYS A 224 -15.81 -6.45 13.75
N THR A 225 -17.06 -6.63 13.34
CA THR A 225 -17.51 -7.87 12.69
C THR A 225 -16.77 -8.08 11.37
N ALA A 226 -16.67 -7.03 10.54
CA ALA A 226 -15.95 -7.13 9.28
C ALA A 226 -14.47 -7.49 9.48
N GLN A 227 -13.80 -6.97 10.52
CA GLN A 227 -12.42 -7.35 10.86
C GLN A 227 -12.28 -8.81 11.28
N LEU A 228 -13.24 -9.34 12.03
CA LEU A 228 -13.23 -10.74 12.49
C LEU A 228 -13.51 -11.75 11.37
N GLU A 229 -14.32 -11.37 10.38
CA GLU A 229 -14.64 -12.22 9.23
C GLU A 229 -13.51 -12.29 8.20
N MET A 230 -12.54 -11.37 8.28
CA MET A 230 -11.43 -11.35 7.33
C MET A 230 -10.27 -12.26 7.79
N GLU A 231 -9.86 -13.18 6.94
CA GLU A 231 -8.66 -14.02 7.17
C GLU A 231 -7.35 -13.21 7.20
N MET A 232 -7.32 -12.08 6.52
CA MET A 232 -6.14 -11.23 6.37
C MET A 232 -6.50 -9.77 6.61
N ILE A 233 -5.56 -9.01 7.20
CA ILE A 233 -5.74 -7.60 7.54
C ILE A 233 -6.00 -6.75 6.30
N ALA A 234 -6.99 -5.85 6.40
CA ALA A 234 -7.17 -4.72 5.50
C ALA A 234 -6.28 -3.56 5.98
N GLU A 235 -5.11 -3.38 5.37
CA GLU A 235 -4.13 -2.37 5.81
C GLU A 235 -4.67 -0.93 5.74
N GLY A 236 -5.63 -0.67 4.84
CA GLY A 236 -6.30 0.62 4.75
C GLY A 236 -7.03 1.04 6.02
N TYR A 237 -7.43 0.10 6.89
CA TYR A 237 -7.96 0.44 8.21
C TYR A 237 -6.94 1.25 9.01
N TYR A 238 -5.74 0.73 9.20
CA TYR A 238 -4.67 1.43 9.93
C TYR A 238 -4.18 2.66 9.16
N GLY A 239 -4.04 2.53 7.84
CA GLY A 239 -3.64 3.63 6.96
C GLY A 239 -4.57 4.85 7.06
N THR A 240 -5.87 4.64 7.22
CA THR A 240 -6.84 5.74 7.39
C THR A 240 -6.51 6.61 8.60
N LYS A 241 -6.23 6.00 9.75
CA LYS A 241 -5.87 6.74 10.96
C LYS A 241 -4.57 7.49 10.79
N CYS A 242 -3.52 6.80 10.35
CA CYS A 242 -2.21 7.42 10.15
C CYS A 242 -2.28 8.58 9.16
N MET A 243 -2.96 8.41 8.02
CA MET A 243 -3.10 9.47 7.02
C MET A 243 -3.89 10.67 7.54
N ARG A 244 -4.91 10.45 8.36
CA ARG A 244 -5.66 11.53 9.01
C ARG A 244 -4.76 12.35 9.94
N GLU A 245 -3.97 11.69 10.78
CA GLU A 245 -3.03 12.33 11.70
C GLU A 245 -1.90 13.06 10.94
N ILE A 246 -1.36 12.47 9.87
CA ILE A 246 -0.35 13.11 9.03
C ILE A 246 -0.92 14.36 8.35
N ASN A 247 -2.15 14.29 7.85
CA ASN A 247 -2.78 15.41 7.16
C ASN A 247 -3.08 16.61 8.08
N GLU A 248 -3.11 16.44 9.40
CA GLU A 248 -3.21 17.56 10.33
C GLU A 248 -2.07 18.58 10.14
N LYS A 249 -0.89 18.10 9.74
CA LYS A 249 0.27 18.95 9.43
C LYS A 249 0.13 19.66 8.08
N TYR A 250 -0.36 18.96 7.06
CA TYR A 250 -0.39 19.49 5.68
C TYR A 250 -1.68 20.21 5.34
N LYS A 251 -2.77 19.89 6.03
CA LYS A 251 -4.10 20.52 5.90
C LYS A 251 -4.66 20.49 4.47
N VAL A 252 -4.37 19.42 3.75
CA VAL A 252 -4.94 19.19 2.42
C VAL A 252 -6.42 18.84 2.57
N ASN A 253 -7.26 19.35 1.67
CA ASN A 253 -8.67 18.94 1.62
C ASN A 253 -8.79 17.51 1.11
N MET A 254 -9.19 16.57 1.98
CA MET A 254 -9.24 15.13 1.70
C MET A 254 -10.60 14.54 2.08
N PRO A 255 -11.67 14.92 1.37
CA PRO A 255 -13.03 14.51 1.73
C PRO A 255 -13.24 12.98 1.72
N ILE A 256 -12.55 12.22 0.87
CA ILE A 256 -12.67 10.76 0.84
C ILE A 256 -11.99 10.14 2.07
N LEU A 257 -10.78 10.58 2.41
CA LEU A 257 -10.09 10.15 3.63
C LEU A 257 -10.93 10.44 4.87
N ASP A 258 -11.49 11.65 4.97
CA ASP A 258 -12.32 12.07 6.09
C ASP A 258 -13.59 11.22 6.21
N ALA A 259 -14.24 10.94 5.10
CA ALA A 259 -15.42 10.07 5.06
C ALA A 259 -15.11 8.65 5.55
N VAL A 260 -13.98 8.08 5.11
CA VAL A 260 -13.56 6.74 5.58
C VAL A 260 -13.22 6.77 7.07
N TYR A 261 -12.52 7.80 7.55
CA TYR A 261 -12.22 7.96 8.97
C TYR A 261 -13.48 8.06 9.82
N ASP A 262 -14.43 8.87 9.41
CA ASP A 262 -15.72 9.06 10.09
C ASP A 262 -16.50 7.74 10.23
N ILE A 263 -16.50 6.91 9.20
CA ILE A 263 -17.16 5.60 9.23
C ILE A 263 -16.42 4.61 10.12
N LEU A 264 -15.09 4.52 9.98
CA LEU A 264 -14.30 3.48 10.64
C LEU A 264 -14.03 3.77 12.12
N TYR A 265 -13.77 5.02 12.48
CA TYR A 265 -13.31 5.42 13.81
C TYR A 265 -14.36 6.19 14.60
N GLU A 266 -15.08 7.11 13.96
CA GLU A 266 -16.15 7.88 14.60
C GLU A 266 -17.50 7.12 14.58
N LYS A 267 -17.56 5.95 13.92
CA LYS A 267 -18.73 5.08 13.86
C LYS A 267 -19.98 5.78 13.30
N LYS A 268 -19.79 6.79 12.43
CA LYS A 268 -20.90 7.46 11.75
C LYS A 268 -21.55 6.52 10.73
N SER A 269 -22.83 6.75 10.46
CA SER A 269 -23.59 5.94 9.50
C SER A 269 -22.97 6.03 8.09
N PRO A 270 -22.58 4.90 7.46
CA PRO A 270 -22.07 4.89 6.10
C PRO A 270 -23.02 5.60 5.12
N THR A 271 -24.33 5.39 5.26
CA THR A 271 -25.34 6.02 4.39
C THR A 271 -25.29 7.53 4.46
N THR A 272 -25.20 8.09 5.66
CA THR A 272 -25.14 9.54 5.86
C THR A 272 -23.84 10.13 5.33
N VAL A 273 -22.72 9.50 5.69
CA VAL A 273 -21.38 9.99 5.31
C VAL A 273 -21.18 9.93 3.80
N ILE A 274 -21.52 8.80 3.15
CA ILE A 274 -21.35 8.67 1.70
C ILE A 274 -22.26 9.64 0.95
N ARG A 275 -23.51 9.85 1.39
CA ARG A 275 -24.40 10.87 0.80
C ARG A 275 -23.77 12.28 0.87
N GLN A 276 -23.21 12.66 2.01
CA GLN A 276 -22.53 13.95 2.16
C GLN A 276 -21.29 14.02 1.26
N LEU A 277 -20.51 12.94 1.16
CA LEU A 277 -19.34 12.86 0.28
C LEU A 277 -19.73 13.07 -1.19
N THR A 278 -20.87 12.53 -1.64
CA THR A 278 -21.30 12.69 -3.04
C THR A 278 -21.56 14.16 -3.43
N GLU A 279 -21.92 15.01 -2.48
CA GLU A 279 -22.14 16.44 -2.73
C GLU A 279 -20.82 17.22 -2.93
N THR A 280 -19.68 16.62 -2.58
CA THR A 280 -18.35 17.23 -2.75
C THR A 280 -17.70 16.88 -4.09
N PHE A 281 -18.23 15.88 -4.81
CA PHE A 281 -17.66 15.38 -6.07
C PHE A 281 -17.96 16.35 -7.22
N LYS A 282 -16.97 16.38 -8.14
CA LYS A 282 -17.08 17.16 -9.39
C LYS A 282 -17.42 16.27 -10.58
#